data_3800f561e88ef8d61c9b972d07cc50c4
#
_entry.id   3800f561e88ef8d61c9b972d07cc50c4
#
_cell.length_a   1.000
_cell.length_b   1.000
_cell.length_c   1.000
_cell.angle_alpha   90.00
_cell.angle_beta   90.00
_cell.angle_gamma   90.00
#
_symmetry.space_group_name_H-M   'P 1'
#
loop_
_entity.id
_entity.type
_entity.pdbx_description
1 polymer ?
#
loop_
_entity_poly.entity_id
_entity_poly.type
_entity_poly.pdbx_seq_one_letter_code
_entity_poly.pdbx_strand_id
1 'polypeptide(L)'
;MKLKKFFAGVLAAAMMLTVGATAAFAEGPAEPTKSFADTTITRTTPLTLTKNYKVENGVAPAEKFEFDIEYIGAYRKGTDVTTPSGNIDAKYADFKNAMLASPNAYTEDFSWTLEELKVPEGIGTFVYKITEKPGTTPTTVYDVDKATLGDLYMVVSVTHKLKDATSKEIVPNDYEYSVALRRYNGTVSASNVEVVSAGKKVSNTNAFTNTYGAGNSVNDVTLSKTVHGSFGDLSKTFDFIVKFEKPASATDVTYGAIVATKSDKSIIIKQGETVISAEGSADAVNLEYGKEYTVTMKHDQNVVFSNLPANVTYTMTEDGAVAGKLGDYTVTGEQSAKKTMGSADETVAIVNTHEGTPDMGVVLDNAPYIAMLAIVAIGGVALMLNKRRRDEE
;
A
#
# COMPACT_ATOMS: atom_id res chain seq x y z
N MET A 1 -36.95 6.99 24.52
CA MET A 1 -36.12 5.94 25.11
C MET A 1 -35.88 4.71 24.20
N LYS A 2 -36.09 4.82 22.88
CA LYS A 2 -35.88 3.71 21.88
C LYS A 2 -34.64 3.90 20.98
N LEU A 3 -34.05 5.09 20.92
CA LEU A 3 -32.92 5.40 20.04
C LEU A 3 -31.55 4.89 20.59
N LYS A 4 -31.39 4.87 21.94
CA LYS A 4 -30.12 4.41 22.57
C LYS A 4 -29.86 2.90 22.43
N LYS A 5 -30.90 2.10 22.22
CA LYS A 5 -30.74 0.64 22.02
C LYS A 5 -30.38 0.24 20.59
N PHE A 6 -30.68 1.12 19.61
CA PHE A 6 -30.38 0.88 18.21
C PHE A 6 -28.87 1.08 17.91
N PHE A 7 -28.26 2.12 18.51
CA PHE A 7 -26.81 2.38 18.33
C PHE A 7 -25.91 1.36 19.00
N ALA A 8 -26.32 0.76 20.11
CA ALA A 8 -25.54 -0.31 20.77
C ALA A 8 -25.50 -1.61 19.94
N GLY A 9 -26.59 -1.92 19.19
CA GLY A 9 -26.64 -3.11 18.32
C GLY A 9 -25.80 -2.96 17.04
N VAL A 10 -25.75 -1.76 16.45
CA VAL A 10 -24.96 -1.49 15.24
C VAL A 10 -23.46 -1.48 15.55
N LEU A 11 -23.06 -0.95 16.72
CA LEU A 11 -21.65 -0.96 17.12
C LEU A 11 -21.14 -2.36 17.44
N ALA A 12 -21.99 -3.21 18.04
CA ALA A 12 -21.64 -4.62 18.31
C ALA A 12 -21.55 -5.46 17.00
N ALA A 13 -22.41 -5.18 16.01
CA ALA A 13 -22.34 -5.85 14.70
C ALA A 13 -21.10 -5.42 13.89
N ALA A 14 -20.68 -4.14 13.97
CA ALA A 14 -19.45 -3.67 13.34
C ALA A 14 -18.20 -4.29 13.97
N MET A 15 -18.19 -4.48 15.30
CA MET A 15 -17.06 -5.15 15.97
C MET A 15 -17.02 -6.68 15.68
N MET A 16 -18.16 -7.33 15.47
CA MET A 16 -18.16 -8.77 15.11
C MET A 16 -17.74 -9.01 13.65
N LEU A 17 -17.95 -8.06 12.75
CA LEU A 17 -17.52 -8.20 11.35
C LEU A 17 -16.01 -8.03 11.18
N THR A 18 -15.35 -7.25 12.05
CA THR A 18 -13.89 -7.10 12.04
C THR A 18 -13.15 -8.27 12.65
N VAL A 19 -13.79 -9.04 13.57
CA VAL A 19 -13.19 -10.24 14.19
C VAL A 19 -13.31 -11.47 13.28
N GLY A 20 -14.31 -11.53 12.38
CA GLY A 20 -14.52 -12.66 11.45
C GLY A 20 -13.60 -12.68 10.24
N ALA A 21 -13.03 -11.55 9.84
CA ALA A 21 -12.13 -11.44 8.68
C ALA A 21 -10.66 -11.72 9.01
N THR A 22 -10.28 -11.71 10.31
CA THR A 22 -8.90 -11.96 10.74
C THR A 22 -8.58 -13.44 10.94
N ALA A 23 -9.58 -14.33 10.91
CA ALA A 23 -9.38 -15.76 11.19
C ALA A 23 -8.81 -16.58 10.02
N ALA A 24 -8.64 -15.99 8.82
CA ALA A 24 -8.16 -16.73 7.64
C ALA A 24 -6.67 -16.50 7.31
N PHE A 25 -5.99 -15.51 7.93
CA PHE A 25 -4.61 -15.16 7.60
C PHE A 25 -3.71 -14.82 8.79
N ALA A 26 -4.17 -14.93 10.02
CA ALA A 26 -3.32 -14.78 11.19
C ALA A 26 -3.19 -16.13 11.90
N GLU A 27 -2.01 -16.71 11.96
CA GLU A 27 -1.64 -17.47 13.16
C GLU A 27 -2.03 -16.60 14.35
N GLY A 28 -2.75 -17.16 15.31
CA GLY A 28 -3.37 -16.44 16.41
C GLY A 28 -2.43 -15.44 17.08
N PRO A 29 -2.95 -14.43 17.77
CA PRO A 29 -2.13 -13.44 18.42
C PRO A 29 -1.11 -14.15 19.29
N ALA A 30 0.18 -13.97 18.95
CA ALA A 30 1.26 -14.43 19.81
C ALA A 30 0.99 -13.91 21.21
N GLU A 31 1.03 -14.77 22.20
CA GLU A 31 0.97 -14.40 23.61
C GLU A 31 1.88 -13.20 23.83
N PRO A 32 1.49 -12.14 24.57
CA PRO A 32 2.33 -10.98 24.79
C PRO A 32 3.67 -11.47 25.36
N THR A 33 4.73 -11.34 24.54
CA THR A 33 6.08 -11.73 24.93
C THR A 33 6.45 -10.99 26.20
N LYS A 34 6.73 -11.75 27.27
CA LYS A 34 7.07 -11.18 28.58
C LYS A 34 8.24 -10.20 28.42
N SER A 35 8.12 -9.03 29.03
CA SER A 35 9.23 -8.10 29.14
C SER A 35 10.47 -8.80 29.73
N PHE A 36 11.68 -8.44 29.29
CA PHE A 36 12.91 -8.96 29.89
C PHE A 36 12.94 -8.78 31.44
N ALA A 37 12.18 -7.82 31.96
CA ALA A 37 12.06 -7.58 33.41
C ALA A 37 11.31 -8.69 34.17
N ASP A 38 10.49 -9.48 33.49
CA ASP A 38 9.59 -10.46 34.08
C ASP A 38 10.10 -11.90 33.95
N THR A 39 11.30 -12.09 33.39
CA THR A 39 11.87 -13.40 33.08
C THR A 39 13.20 -13.61 33.80
N THR A 40 13.42 -14.77 34.42
CA THR A 40 14.76 -15.16 34.85
C THR A 40 15.60 -15.44 33.61
N ILE A 41 16.60 -14.58 33.36
CA ILE A 41 17.47 -14.70 32.20
C ILE A 41 18.64 -15.63 32.52
N THR A 42 18.84 -16.62 31.68
CA THR A 42 20.01 -17.51 31.65
C THR A 42 20.83 -17.26 30.40
N ARG A 43 21.99 -17.88 30.27
CA ARG A 43 22.83 -17.70 29.08
C ARG A 43 22.16 -18.18 27.79
N THR A 44 21.25 -19.15 27.88
CA THR A 44 20.53 -19.76 26.74
C THR A 44 19.11 -19.20 26.56
N THR A 45 18.66 -18.28 27.42
CA THR A 45 17.35 -17.68 27.31
C THR A 45 17.29 -16.80 26.04
N PRO A 46 16.32 -17.00 25.12
CA PRO A 46 16.14 -16.12 23.98
C PRO A 46 15.75 -14.72 24.41
N LEU A 47 16.54 -13.73 24.04
CA LEU A 47 16.25 -12.32 24.21
C LEU A 47 15.47 -11.84 22.99
N THR A 48 14.16 -12.05 23.02
CA THR A 48 13.27 -11.80 21.89
C THR A 48 12.97 -10.32 21.75
N LEU A 49 13.14 -9.81 20.54
CA LEU A 49 12.77 -8.46 20.12
C LEU A 49 11.72 -8.58 19.02
N THR A 50 10.74 -7.67 19.06
CA THR A 50 9.69 -7.64 18.02
C THR A 50 9.98 -6.53 17.02
N LYS A 51 9.94 -6.90 15.75
CA LYS A 51 9.87 -5.97 14.61
C LYS A 51 8.42 -5.65 14.32
N ASN A 52 8.07 -4.37 14.34
CA ASN A 52 6.78 -3.87 13.89
C ASN A 52 6.90 -3.33 12.46
N TYR A 53 5.97 -3.72 11.59
CA TYR A 53 5.84 -3.15 10.25
C TYR A 53 4.43 -2.58 10.09
N LYS A 54 4.33 -1.26 10.00
CA LYS A 54 3.08 -0.55 9.79
C LYS A 54 2.89 -0.29 8.30
N VAL A 55 1.68 -0.46 7.82
CA VAL A 55 1.30 -0.12 6.44
C VAL A 55 0.26 0.98 6.52
N GLU A 56 0.64 2.21 6.23
CA GLU A 56 -0.25 3.39 6.30
C GLU A 56 -1.04 3.56 5.00
N ASN A 57 -0.42 3.24 3.87
CA ASN A 57 -1.06 3.34 2.56
C ASN A 57 -0.51 2.26 1.61
N GLY A 58 -1.34 1.80 0.67
CA GLY A 58 -0.98 0.81 -0.35
C GLY A 58 -0.89 -0.63 0.16
N VAL A 59 -0.12 -1.44 -0.55
CA VAL A 59 0.14 -2.85 -0.23
C VAL A 59 1.65 -3.05 -0.15
N ALA A 60 2.17 -3.23 1.06
CA ALA A 60 3.57 -3.50 1.25
C ALA A 60 3.94 -4.90 0.72
N PRO A 61 5.09 -5.07 0.04
CA PRO A 61 5.55 -6.38 -0.40
C PRO A 61 6.01 -7.24 0.78
N ALA A 62 6.11 -8.55 0.55
CA ALA A 62 6.86 -9.44 1.43
C ALA A 62 8.30 -8.94 1.54
N GLU A 63 8.82 -8.82 2.76
CA GLU A 63 10.15 -8.25 3.00
C GLU A 63 10.82 -8.92 4.19
N LYS A 64 12.13 -9.08 4.11
CA LYS A 64 12.96 -9.65 5.17
C LYS A 64 13.91 -8.57 5.69
N PHE A 65 13.75 -8.19 6.94
CA PHE A 65 14.59 -7.20 7.60
C PHE A 65 15.74 -7.87 8.31
N GLU A 66 16.96 -7.34 8.13
CA GLU A 66 18.20 -7.84 8.74
C GLU A 66 18.63 -6.94 9.89
N PHE A 67 19.01 -7.56 11.00
CA PHE A 67 19.47 -6.88 12.22
C PHE A 67 20.86 -7.35 12.58
N ASP A 68 21.80 -6.40 12.61
CA ASP A 68 23.14 -6.62 13.13
C ASP A 68 23.19 -6.22 14.61
N ILE A 69 24.04 -6.90 15.37
CA ILE A 69 24.35 -6.53 16.73
C ILE A 69 25.87 -6.49 16.93
N GLU A 70 26.38 -5.40 17.50
CA GLU A 70 27.80 -5.16 17.71
C GLU A 70 28.08 -4.85 19.18
N TYR A 71 29.10 -5.50 19.75
CA TYR A 71 29.60 -5.13 21.06
C TYR A 71 30.35 -3.79 20.98
N ILE A 72 29.94 -2.81 21.81
CA ILE A 72 30.54 -1.46 21.84
C ILE A 72 31.56 -1.33 22.98
N GLY A 73 31.23 -1.86 24.15
CA GLY A 73 32.07 -1.73 25.32
C GLY A 73 31.40 -2.18 26.61
N ALA A 74 32.13 -2.06 27.72
CA ALA A 74 31.60 -2.37 29.04
C ALA A 74 32.03 -1.35 30.07
N TYR A 75 31.20 -1.16 31.09
CA TYR A 75 31.51 -0.39 32.30
C TYR A 75 31.19 -1.20 33.55
N ARG A 76 31.71 -0.78 34.69
CA ARG A 76 31.62 -1.52 35.96
C ARG A 76 32.10 -2.96 35.85
N LYS A 77 33.05 -3.20 34.94
CA LYS A 77 33.59 -4.52 34.66
C LYS A 77 34.62 -4.92 35.71
N GLY A 78 34.55 -6.18 36.17
CA GLY A 78 35.60 -6.78 36.98
C GLY A 78 36.93 -6.85 36.24
N THR A 79 38.04 -6.83 37.00
CA THR A 79 39.41 -6.79 36.44
C THR A 79 39.74 -7.99 35.56
N ASP A 80 39.20 -9.15 35.94
CA ASP A 80 39.52 -10.43 35.28
C ASP A 80 38.50 -10.82 34.20
N VAL A 81 37.54 -9.94 33.90
CA VAL A 81 36.51 -10.23 32.88
C VAL A 81 36.99 -9.87 31.49
N THR A 82 36.98 -10.86 30.60
CA THR A 82 37.35 -10.67 29.21
C THR A 82 36.31 -9.82 28.47
N THR A 83 36.69 -9.18 27.39
CA THR A 83 35.74 -8.50 26.50
C THR A 83 35.17 -9.46 25.46
N PRO A 84 33.86 -9.34 25.10
CA PRO A 84 33.33 -10.08 23.97
C PRO A 84 34.16 -9.88 22.71
N SER A 85 34.43 -10.95 21.98
CA SER A 85 35.24 -10.90 20.74
C SER A 85 34.66 -11.82 19.68
N GLY A 86 34.90 -11.45 18.42
CA GLY A 86 34.43 -12.19 17.22
C GLY A 86 33.03 -11.75 16.78
N ASN A 87 32.67 -12.15 15.59
CA ASN A 87 31.41 -11.79 14.96
C ASN A 87 30.22 -12.40 15.71
N ILE A 88 29.14 -11.66 15.76
CA ILE A 88 27.84 -12.11 16.21
C ILE A 88 26.95 -12.22 14.96
N ASP A 89 26.25 -13.33 14.81
CA ASP A 89 25.43 -13.57 13.63
C ASP A 89 24.21 -12.63 13.59
N ALA A 90 23.94 -12.09 12.42
CA ALA A 90 22.76 -11.29 12.15
C ALA A 90 21.48 -12.12 12.36
N LYS A 91 20.39 -11.43 12.76
CA LYS A 91 19.06 -12.02 12.87
C LYS A 91 18.10 -11.37 11.89
N TYR A 92 16.96 -12.01 11.65
CA TYR A 92 16.02 -11.59 10.62
C TYR A 92 14.60 -11.61 11.15
N ALA A 93 13.81 -10.61 10.74
CA ALA A 93 12.35 -10.62 10.80
C ALA A 93 11.82 -10.79 9.37
N ASP A 94 11.09 -11.87 9.09
CA ASP A 94 10.73 -12.32 7.75
C ASP A 94 9.21 -12.24 7.52
N PHE A 95 8.75 -11.14 6.93
CA PHE A 95 7.36 -10.93 6.52
C PHE A 95 7.12 -11.59 5.17
N LYS A 96 6.64 -12.83 5.18
CA LYS A 96 6.55 -13.72 4.01
C LYS A 96 5.45 -13.37 3.02
N ASN A 97 4.47 -12.55 3.42
CA ASN A 97 3.30 -12.22 2.63
C ASN A 97 3.21 -10.72 2.37
N ALA A 98 2.54 -10.33 1.30
CA ALA A 98 2.15 -8.94 1.08
C ALA A 98 1.19 -8.48 2.19
N MET A 99 1.34 -7.24 2.64
CA MET A 99 0.64 -6.68 3.80
C MET A 99 -0.25 -5.52 3.36
N LEU A 100 -1.50 -5.54 3.80
CA LEU A 100 -2.51 -4.53 3.50
C LEU A 100 -2.48 -3.39 4.52
N ALA A 101 -3.01 -2.22 4.12
CA ALA A 101 -3.19 -1.09 5.03
C ALA A 101 -4.29 -1.34 6.09
N SER A 102 -5.05 -2.43 6.01
CA SER A 102 -6.05 -2.80 7.01
C SER A 102 -6.09 -4.34 7.18
N PRO A 103 -5.73 -4.90 8.36
CA PRO A 103 -5.10 -4.23 9.50
C PRO A 103 -3.75 -3.62 9.12
N ASN A 104 -3.33 -2.54 9.75
CA ASN A 104 -2.14 -1.79 9.33
C ASN A 104 -0.87 -2.06 10.14
N ALA A 105 -0.88 -3.07 10.99
CA ALA A 105 0.24 -3.42 11.84
C ALA A 105 0.52 -4.93 11.79
N TYR A 106 1.75 -5.25 11.49
CA TYR A 106 2.26 -6.62 11.39
C TYR A 106 3.50 -6.73 12.27
N THR A 107 3.73 -7.91 12.84
CA THR A 107 4.86 -8.15 13.74
C THR A 107 5.56 -9.44 13.43
N GLU A 108 6.89 -9.44 13.57
CA GLU A 108 7.74 -10.62 13.51
C GLU A 108 8.80 -10.55 14.61
N ASP A 109 9.14 -11.68 15.20
CA ASP A 109 10.07 -11.76 16.29
C ASP A 109 11.44 -12.30 15.84
N PHE A 110 12.50 -11.80 16.47
CA PHE A 110 13.85 -12.31 16.32
C PHE A 110 14.59 -12.26 17.66
N SER A 111 15.61 -13.08 17.86
CA SER A 111 16.26 -13.17 19.16
C SER A 111 17.74 -13.50 19.10
N TRP A 112 18.47 -13.10 20.13
CA TRP A 112 19.79 -13.58 20.49
C TRP A 112 19.75 -14.18 21.89
N THR A 113 20.68 -15.07 22.20
CA THR A 113 20.99 -15.52 23.56
C THR A 113 22.24 -14.82 24.07
N LEU A 114 22.49 -14.84 25.40
CA LEU A 114 23.72 -14.29 25.95
C LEU A 114 24.96 -15.06 25.47
N GLU A 115 24.82 -16.34 25.12
CA GLU A 115 25.91 -17.14 24.53
C GLU A 115 26.24 -16.66 23.11
N GLU A 116 25.22 -16.43 22.26
CA GLU A 116 25.42 -15.88 20.92
C GLU A 116 26.04 -14.48 20.97
N LEU A 117 25.64 -13.66 21.95
CA LEU A 117 26.22 -12.34 22.21
C LEU A 117 27.65 -12.42 22.83
N LYS A 118 28.10 -13.63 23.16
CA LYS A 118 29.41 -13.86 23.80
C LYS A 118 29.62 -13.07 25.07
N VAL A 119 28.53 -12.89 25.84
CA VAL A 119 28.59 -12.20 27.15
C VAL A 119 29.52 -13.00 28.08
N PRO A 120 30.56 -12.37 28.67
CA PRO A 120 31.51 -13.08 29.52
C PRO A 120 30.87 -13.57 30.83
N GLU A 121 31.46 -14.59 31.41
CA GLU A 121 31.22 -14.96 32.79
C GLU A 121 31.99 -14.01 33.69
N GLY A 122 31.29 -13.23 34.51
CA GLY A 122 31.90 -12.25 35.41
C GLY A 122 31.10 -10.94 35.43
N ILE A 123 31.27 -10.20 36.54
CA ILE A 123 30.52 -8.98 36.79
C ILE A 123 30.85 -7.87 35.79
N GLY A 124 29.82 -7.17 35.32
CA GLY A 124 29.99 -6.02 34.42
C GLY A 124 28.68 -5.60 33.79
N THR A 125 28.71 -4.48 33.09
CA THR A 125 27.61 -4.04 32.25
C THR A 125 28.14 -3.91 30.83
N PHE A 126 27.65 -4.76 29.96
CA PHE A 126 28.08 -4.90 28.55
C PHE A 126 27.04 -4.25 27.64
N VAL A 127 27.49 -3.43 26.70
CA VAL A 127 26.62 -2.64 25.81
C VAL A 127 26.83 -3.10 24.39
N TYR A 128 25.73 -3.41 23.75
CA TYR A 128 25.64 -3.82 22.35
C TYR A 128 24.76 -2.84 21.57
N LYS A 129 25.21 -2.43 20.40
CA LYS A 129 24.40 -1.66 19.47
C LYS A 129 23.66 -2.59 18.55
N ILE A 130 22.35 -2.38 18.39
CA ILE A 130 21.51 -3.12 17.42
C ILE A 130 21.18 -2.18 16.28
N THR A 131 21.43 -2.62 15.05
CA THR A 131 21.21 -1.81 13.85
C THR A 131 20.35 -2.61 12.87
N GLU A 132 19.24 -2.02 12.44
CA GLU A 132 18.47 -2.51 11.30
C GLU A 132 19.17 -2.06 10.01
N LYS A 133 19.46 -3.01 9.08
CA LYS A 133 19.94 -2.64 7.76
C LYS A 133 18.81 -2.07 6.91
N PRO A 134 19.07 -0.96 6.20
CA PRO A 134 18.08 -0.42 5.26
C PRO A 134 17.73 -1.48 4.21
N GLY A 135 16.45 -1.68 3.97
CA GLY A 135 15.97 -2.50 2.87
C GLY A 135 15.94 -1.72 1.55
N THR A 136 15.34 -2.32 0.54
CA THR A 136 15.27 -1.77 -0.83
C THR A 136 13.87 -1.30 -1.24
N THR A 137 12.88 -1.43 -0.36
CA THR A 137 11.49 -1.03 -0.65
C THR A 137 11.36 0.49 -0.59
N PRO A 138 11.05 1.17 -1.73
CA PRO A 138 11.28 2.61 -1.89
C PRO A 138 10.35 3.49 -1.03
N THR A 139 9.21 2.97 -0.60
CA THR A 139 8.21 3.71 0.19
C THR A 139 8.21 3.33 1.66
N THR A 140 9.24 2.61 2.11
CA THR A 140 9.40 2.22 3.52
C THR A 140 10.31 3.20 4.25
N VAL A 141 9.83 3.76 5.34
CA VAL A 141 10.65 4.48 6.31
C VAL A 141 11.12 3.48 7.36
N TYR A 142 12.41 3.24 7.39
CA TYR A 142 13.06 2.25 8.29
C TYR A 142 13.37 2.88 9.64
N ASP A 143 13.21 2.10 10.71
CA ASP A 143 13.47 2.48 12.10
C ASP A 143 13.02 3.92 12.41
N VAL A 144 11.72 4.15 12.36
CA VAL A 144 11.10 5.48 12.52
C VAL A 144 11.48 6.18 13.84
N ASP A 145 11.82 5.39 14.87
CA ASP A 145 12.21 5.92 16.18
C ASP A 145 13.65 6.45 16.21
N LYS A 146 14.49 6.04 15.25
CA LYS A 146 15.92 6.43 15.24
C LYS A 146 16.11 7.94 15.12
N ALA A 147 15.30 8.62 14.32
CA ALA A 147 15.42 10.06 14.08
C ALA A 147 15.19 10.88 15.36
N THR A 148 14.33 10.41 16.26
CA THR A 148 13.95 11.12 17.48
C THR A 148 14.62 10.60 18.74
N LEU A 149 14.81 9.28 18.84
CA LEU A 149 15.29 8.60 20.05
C LEU A 149 16.73 8.10 19.91
N GLY A 150 17.29 8.11 18.69
CA GLY A 150 18.63 7.64 18.41
C GLY A 150 18.74 6.13 18.20
N ASP A 151 19.98 5.64 18.20
CA ASP A 151 20.29 4.24 18.00
C ASP A 151 19.79 3.35 19.16
N LEU A 152 19.51 2.08 18.85
CA LEU A 152 19.05 1.10 19.83
C LEU A 152 20.26 0.34 20.42
N TYR A 153 20.26 0.26 21.74
CA TYR A 153 21.28 -0.46 22.50
C TYR A 153 20.65 -1.51 23.42
N MET A 154 21.25 -2.69 23.45
CA MET A 154 20.99 -3.72 24.44
C MET A 154 22.07 -3.61 25.54
N VAL A 155 21.61 -3.41 26.77
CA VAL A 155 22.45 -3.29 27.96
C VAL A 155 22.29 -4.55 28.78
N VAL A 156 23.34 -5.35 28.88
CA VAL A 156 23.38 -6.61 29.65
C VAL A 156 24.19 -6.38 30.91
N SER A 157 23.54 -6.46 32.06
CA SER A 157 24.23 -6.40 33.35
C SER A 157 24.38 -7.80 33.93
N VAL A 158 25.59 -8.11 34.34
CA VAL A 158 25.96 -9.37 34.98
C VAL A 158 26.39 -9.05 36.41
N THR A 159 25.73 -9.63 37.38
CA THR A 159 26.01 -9.45 38.83
C THR A 159 26.20 -10.79 39.49
N HIS A 160 26.87 -10.83 40.60
CA HIS A 160 26.88 -12.04 41.44
C HIS A 160 25.49 -12.34 41.95
N LYS A 161 25.13 -13.61 41.96
CA LYS A 161 23.97 -14.07 42.68
C LYS A 161 24.22 -14.01 44.19
N LEU A 162 23.23 -13.49 44.91
CA LEU A 162 23.30 -13.43 46.37
C LEU A 162 22.59 -14.63 46.97
N LYS A 163 23.10 -15.13 48.11
CA LYS A 163 22.47 -16.19 48.89
C LYS A 163 21.07 -15.79 49.33
N ASP A 164 20.99 -14.57 49.87
CA ASP A 164 19.73 -13.94 50.25
C ASP A 164 19.88 -12.40 50.23
N ALA A 165 18.74 -11.71 50.19
CA ALA A 165 18.70 -10.25 50.11
C ALA A 165 19.21 -9.53 51.35
N THR A 166 19.28 -10.22 52.51
CA THR A 166 19.63 -9.62 53.81
C THR A 166 21.12 -9.72 54.08
N SER A 167 21.72 -10.90 53.94
CA SER A 167 23.13 -11.14 54.16
C SER A 167 24.03 -10.52 53.11
N LYS A 168 23.52 -10.40 51.88
CA LYS A 168 24.27 -9.97 50.69
C LYS A 168 25.53 -10.81 50.43
N GLU A 169 25.59 -12.04 50.97
CA GLU A 169 26.66 -12.98 50.70
C GLU A 169 26.61 -13.43 49.23
N ILE A 170 27.76 -13.38 48.57
CA ILE A 170 27.91 -13.81 47.18
C ILE A 170 27.94 -15.33 47.08
N VAL A 171 27.19 -15.89 46.15
CA VAL A 171 27.36 -17.28 45.73
C VAL A 171 28.53 -17.34 44.72
N PRO A 172 29.68 -18.00 45.08
CA PRO A 172 30.81 -18.03 44.19
C PRO A 172 30.48 -18.66 42.83
N ASN A 173 30.96 -18.05 41.75
CA ASN A 173 30.77 -18.52 40.35
C ASN A 173 29.33 -18.68 39.89
N ASP A 174 28.38 -18.04 40.59
CA ASP A 174 26.97 -17.96 40.20
C ASP A 174 26.58 -16.52 39.90
N TYR A 175 25.97 -16.29 38.73
CA TYR A 175 25.66 -14.97 38.18
C TYR A 175 24.19 -14.81 37.87
N GLU A 176 23.71 -13.57 38.10
CA GLU A 176 22.40 -13.12 37.66
C GLU A 176 22.56 -12.18 36.47
N TYR A 177 21.66 -12.32 35.49
CA TYR A 177 21.67 -11.52 34.30
C TYR A 177 20.42 -10.66 34.24
N SER A 178 20.59 -9.38 33.86
CA SER A 178 19.49 -8.51 33.54
C SER A 178 19.76 -7.80 32.22
N VAL A 179 18.70 -7.63 31.43
CA VAL A 179 18.77 -7.02 30.10
C VAL A 179 17.80 -5.86 29.99
N ALA A 180 18.26 -4.76 29.42
CA ALA A 180 17.44 -3.59 29.13
C ALA A 180 17.73 -3.09 27.73
N LEU A 181 16.68 -2.68 27.00
CA LEU A 181 16.81 -1.95 25.76
C LEU A 181 16.71 -0.45 26.00
N ARG A 182 17.61 0.29 25.36
CA ARG A 182 17.68 1.75 25.47
C ARG A 182 17.93 2.38 24.10
N ARG A 183 17.22 3.44 23.80
CA ARG A 183 17.54 4.32 22.69
C ARG A 183 18.30 5.54 23.21
N TYR A 184 19.40 5.87 22.52
CA TYR A 184 20.24 7.01 22.88
C TYR A 184 20.63 7.80 21.63
N ASN A 185 20.34 9.10 21.68
CA ASN A 185 20.63 10.03 20.60
C ASN A 185 21.92 10.80 20.87
N GLY A 186 23.04 10.11 20.74
CA GLY A 186 24.38 10.69 20.93
C GLY A 186 25.46 9.72 20.49
N THR A 187 26.70 10.21 20.44
CA THR A 187 27.83 9.37 20.06
C THR A 187 28.21 8.46 21.21
N VAL A 188 28.23 7.15 20.95
CA VAL A 188 28.64 6.10 21.88
C VAL A 188 29.90 5.41 21.37
N SER A 189 30.88 5.26 22.24
CA SER A 189 32.13 4.57 21.95
C SER A 189 32.56 3.72 23.16
N ALA A 190 33.57 2.90 23.01
CA ALA A 190 34.10 2.09 24.09
C ALA A 190 34.55 2.90 25.33
N SER A 191 34.90 4.19 25.13
CA SER A 191 35.39 5.07 26.20
C SER A 191 34.29 5.80 26.99
N ASN A 192 33.05 5.83 26.46
CA ASN A 192 31.93 6.54 27.08
C ASN A 192 30.63 5.72 27.11
N VAL A 193 30.74 4.42 27.01
CA VAL A 193 29.56 3.50 26.80
C VAL A 193 28.52 3.60 27.93
N GLU A 194 28.88 4.06 29.13
CA GLU A 194 27.98 4.27 30.25
C GLU A 194 26.88 5.34 29.98
N VAL A 195 27.10 6.24 29.00
CA VAL A 195 26.09 7.27 28.67
C VAL A 195 24.79 6.66 28.17
N VAL A 196 24.83 5.43 27.64
CA VAL A 196 23.63 4.69 27.19
C VAL A 196 22.64 4.48 28.36
N SER A 197 23.14 4.43 29.63
CA SER A 197 22.28 4.27 30.80
C SER A 197 21.30 5.44 31.00
N ALA A 198 21.61 6.63 30.47
CA ALA A 198 20.74 7.80 30.48
C ALA A 198 19.70 7.77 29.32
N GLY A 199 19.87 6.86 28.36
CA GLY A 199 18.96 6.71 27.23
C GLY A 199 17.54 6.31 27.63
N LYS A 200 16.58 6.58 26.74
CA LYS A 200 15.17 6.19 26.93
C LYS A 200 15.04 4.67 26.94
N LYS A 201 14.48 4.10 28.02
CA LYS A 201 14.13 2.68 28.08
C LYS A 201 13.00 2.38 27.11
N VAL A 202 13.12 1.33 26.30
CA VAL A 202 12.11 0.86 25.35
C VAL A 202 11.74 -0.60 25.64
N SER A 203 10.53 -0.98 25.25
CA SER A 203 10.07 -2.37 25.35
C SER A 203 10.70 -3.20 24.23
N ASN A 204 10.96 -4.47 24.51
CA ASN A 204 11.37 -5.45 23.50
C ASN A 204 10.27 -5.68 22.44
N THR A 205 8.98 -5.51 22.78
CA THR A 205 7.85 -5.59 21.85
C THR A 205 7.71 -4.37 20.94
N ASN A 206 8.55 -3.34 21.13
CA ASN A 206 8.58 -2.13 20.31
C ASN A 206 10.03 -1.72 20.01
N ALA A 207 10.87 -2.70 19.69
CA ALA A 207 12.29 -2.48 19.46
C ALA A 207 12.53 -1.70 18.15
N PHE A 208 11.87 -2.10 17.07
CA PHE A 208 11.97 -1.47 15.75
C PHE A 208 10.59 -1.32 15.12
N THR A 209 10.34 -0.18 14.53
CA THR A 209 9.13 0.09 13.74
C THR A 209 9.52 0.64 12.38
N ASN A 210 9.04 -0.02 11.31
CA ASN A 210 9.08 0.53 9.95
C ASN A 210 7.67 0.94 9.54
N THR A 211 7.57 1.90 8.62
CA THR A 211 6.30 2.34 8.07
C THR A 211 6.38 2.36 6.56
N TYR A 212 5.49 1.62 5.89
CA TYR A 212 5.29 1.63 4.45
C TYR A 212 4.16 2.61 4.09
N GLY A 213 4.35 3.37 3.01
CA GLY A 213 3.35 4.31 2.52
C GLY A 213 3.15 5.54 3.41
N ALA A 214 4.14 5.88 4.28
CA ALA A 214 4.09 7.04 5.14
C ALA A 214 4.02 8.34 4.34
N GLY A 215 3.15 9.26 4.76
CA GLY A 215 3.05 10.59 4.17
C GLY A 215 2.60 10.60 2.70
N ASN A 216 1.72 9.67 2.29
CA ASN A 216 1.26 9.51 0.90
C ASN A 216 2.39 9.17 -0.09
N SER A 217 3.34 8.34 0.31
CA SER A 217 4.45 7.89 -0.54
C SER A 217 4.00 7.02 -1.72
N VAL A 218 2.76 6.58 -1.74
CA VAL A 218 2.09 5.89 -2.85
C VAL A 218 0.81 6.63 -3.20
N ASN A 219 0.47 6.63 -4.49
CA ASN A 219 -0.68 7.34 -5.04
C ASN A 219 -1.50 6.42 -5.93
N ASP A 220 -2.67 6.89 -6.34
CA ASP A 220 -3.60 6.17 -7.17
C ASP A 220 -3.69 6.80 -8.58
N VAL A 221 -3.95 5.96 -9.59
CA VAL A 221 -4.39 6.42 -10.91
C VAL A 221 -5.77 5.83 -11.19
N THR A 222 -6.74 6.68 -11.47
CA THR A 222 -8.08 6.28 -11.85
C THR A 222 -8.23 6.30 -13.37
N LEU A 223 -8.53 5.16 -13.99
CA LEU A 223 -8.99 5.10 -15.38
C LEU A 223 -10.51 5.12 -15.38
N SER A 224 -11.12 6.10 -16.04
CA SER A 224 -12.57 6.22 -16.14
C SER A 224 -13.05 6.28 -17.59
N LYS A 225 -14.24 5.73 -17.86
CA LYS A 225 -14.89 5.73 -19.17
C LYS A 225 -16.18 6.51 -19.17
N THR A 226 -16.31 7.44 -20.13
CA THR A 226 -17.55 8.17 -20.39
C THR A 226 -17.90 8.09 -21.89
N VAL A 227 -19.19 7.94 -22.20
CA VAL A 227 -19.72 7.98 -23.57
C VAL A 227 -20.63 9.18 -23.70
N HIS A 228 -20.40 10.00 -24.72
CA HIS A 228 -21.16 11.20 -25.04
C HIS A 228 -21.75 11.15 -26.45
N GLY A 229 -22.59 12.12 -26.76
CA GLY A 229 -23.19 12.33 -28.08
C GLY A 229 -24.55 11.69 -28.28
N SER A 230 -25.32 12.22 -29.23
CA SER A 230 -26.69 11.80 -29.51
C SER A 230 -26.85 10.36 -29.99
N PHE A 231 -25.78 9.76 -30.50
CA PHE A 231 -25.68 8.36 -30.93
C PHE A 231 -24.73 7.53 -30.06
N GLY A 232 -24.35 8.03 -28.87
CA GLY A 232 -23.52 7.32 -27.93
C GLY A 232 -24.23 6.09 -27.36
N ASP A 233 -23.67 4.88 -27.55
CA ASP A 233 -24.19 3.64 -26.97
C ASP A 233 -23.60 3.42 -25.57
N LEU A 234 -24.41 3.63 -24.54
CA LEU A 234 -24.02 3.48 -23.13
C LEU A 234 -23.82 2.02 -22.70
N SER A 235 -24.36 1.07 -23.49
CA SER A 235 -24.24 -0.37 -23.22
C SER A 235 -23.00 -1.01 -23.84
N LYS A 236 -22.37 -0.30 -24.80
CA LYS A 236 -21.19 -0.77 -25.51
C LYS A 236 -20.00 -0.89 -24.56
N THR A 237 -19.28 -2.01 -24.68
CA THR A 237 -18.00 -2.22 -24.02
C THR A 237 -16.84 -1.68 -24.84
N PHE A 238 -15.83 -1.19 -24.14
CA PHE A 238 -14.59 -0.67 -24.71
C PHE A 238 -13.41 -1.31 -23.97
N ASP A 239 -12.38 -1.69 -24.71
CA ASP A 239 -11.18 -2.28 -24.18
C ASP A 239 -10.09 -1.20 -24.05
N PHE A 240 -9.38 -1.23 -22.92
CA PHE A 240 -8.31 -0.28 -22.61
C PHE A 240 -7.02 -1.04 -22.34
N ILE A 241 -5.95 -0.63 -23.01
CA ILE A 241 -4.61 -1.16 -22.77
C ILE A 241 -3.95 -0.34 -21.68
N VAL A 242 -3.58 -1.01 -20.59
CA VAL A 242 -2.98 -0.40 -19.40
C VAL A 242 -1.62 -1.04 -19.13
N LYS A 243 -0.60 -0.22 -18.89
CA LYS A 243 0.74 -0.69 -18.55
C LYS A 243 1.39 0.22 -17.52
N PHE A 244 2.02 -0.40 -16.53
CA PHE A 244 2.82 0.29 -15.51
C PHE A 244 4.26 -0.21 -15.59
N GLU A 245 5.24 0.70 -15.51
CA GLU A 245 6.65 0.35 -15.58
C GLU A 245 7.42 0.98 -14.41
N LYS A 246 8.35 0.22 -13.84
CA LYS A 246 9.30 0.72 -12.87
C LYS A 246 10.26 1.71 -13.54
N PRO A 247 10.84 2.69 -12.80
CA PRO A 247 11.96 3.48 -13.31
C PRO A 247 13.12 2.58 -13.76
N ALA A 248 13.80 2.94 -14.84
CA ALA A 248 14.93 2.16 -15.36
C ALA A 248 16.09 1.99 -14.35
N SER A 249 16.22 2.92 -13.41
CA SER A 249 17.21 2.87 -12.31
C SER A 249 16.82 1.94 -11.15
N ALA A 250 15.66 1.30 -11.19
CA ALA A 250 15.10 0.53 -10.07
C ALA A 250 15.15 -0.99 -10.29
N THR A 251 16.19 -1.50 -10.93
CA THR A 251 16.35 -2.94 -11.26
C THR A 251 16.35 -3.82 -10.01
N ASP A 252 16.92 -3.34 -8.91
CA ASP A 252 17.11 -4.11 -7.66
C ASP A 252 16.12 -3.67 -6.56
N VAL A 253 15.14 -2.81 -6.89
CA VAL A 253 14.19 -2.28 -5.92
C VAL A 253 12.92 -3.13 -5.91
N THR A 254 12.49 -3.52 -4.71
CA THR A 254 11.22 -4.24 -4.50
C THR A 254 10.06 -3.24 -4.41
N TYR A 255 9.05 -3.45 -5.24
CA TYR A 255 7.80 -2.70 -5.23
C TYR A 255 6.66 -3.58 -4.72
N GLY A 256 5.74 -2.99 -3.97
CA GLY A 256 4.47 -3.63 -3.64
C GLY A 256 3.65 -3.92 -4.90
N ALA A 257 2.70 -4.84 -4.81
CA ALA A 257 1.80 -5.13 -5.92
C ALA A 257 0.94 -3.90 -6.26
N ILE A 258 0.68 -3.68 -7.56
CA ILE A 258 -0.34 -2.73 -7.99
C ILE A 258 -1.70 -3.37 -7.73
N VAL A 259 -2.62 -2.66 -7.09
CA VAL A 259 -3.97 -3.16 -6.82
C VAL A 259 -4.95 -2.47 -7.75
N ALA A 260 -5.56 -3.21 -8.67
CA ALA A 260 -6.64 -2.70 -9.51
C ALA A 260 -7.99 -2.97 -8.83
N THR A 261 -8.70 -1.92 -8.44
CA THR A 261 -10.03 -1.98 -7.81
C THR A 261 -11.09 -1.52 -8.80
N LYS A 262 -12.04 -2.40 -9.11
CA LYS A 262 -13.13 -2.16 -10.05
C LYS A 262 -14.28 -1.43 -9.37
N SER A 263 -14.87 -0.42 -10.03
CA SER A 263 -16.09 0.24 -9.56
C SER A 263 -17.36 -0.62 -9.73
N ASP A 264 -17.30 -1.61 -10.63
CA ASP A 264 -18.41 -2.49 -10.96
C ASP A 264 -17.91 -3.91 -11.30
N LYS A 265 -18.65 -4.92 -10.86
CA LYS A 265 -18.30 -6.34 -11.07
C LYS A 265 -18.37 -6.80 -12.53
N SER A 266 -19.01 -6.05 -13.42
CA SER A 266 -19.03 -6.36 -14.85
C SER A 266 -17.73 -6.00 -15.57
N ILE A 267 -16.84 -5.24 -14.92
CA ILE A 267 -15.52 -4.94 -15.47
C ILE A 267 -14.67 -6.22 -15.50
N ILE A 268 -14.01 -6.46 -16.64
CA ILE A 268 -13.12 -7.61 -16.84
C ILE A 268 -11.69 -7.10 -17.00
N ILE A 269 -10.73 -7.78 -16.38
CA ILE A 269 -9.29 -7.49 -16.53
C ILE A 269 -8.59 -8.75 -17.04
N LYS A 270 -7.80 -8.60 -18.10
CA LYS A 270 -7.04 -9.68 -18.74
C LYS A 270 -5.55 -9.33 -18.81
N GLN A 271 -4.71 -10.36 -18.86
CA GLN A 271 -3.29 -10.27 -19.24
C GLN A 271 -3.10 -11.14 -20.47
N GLY A 272 -2.95 -10.52 -21.65
CA GLY A 272 -3.07 -11.22 -22.92
C GLY A 272 -4.43 -11.92 -23.02
N GLU A 273 -4.45 -13.22 -23.34
CA GLU A 273 -5.68 -14.02 -23.41
C GLU A 273 -6.19 -14.51 -22.04
N THR A 274 -5.39 -14.35 -20.97
CA THR A 274 -5.75 -14.86 -19.63
C THR A 274 -6.62 -13.86 -18.88
N VAL A 275 -7.82 -14.29 -18.49
CA VAL A 275 -8.69 -13.50 -17.60
C VAL A 275 -8.18 -13.59 -16.17
N ILE A 276 -7.70 -12.47 -15.61
CA ILE A 276 -7.21 -12.38 -14.23
C ILE A 276 -8.29 -11.87 -13.27
N SER A 277 -9.29 -11.14 -13.77
CA SER A 277 -10.48 -10.73 -13.02
C SER A 277 -11.69 -10.81 -13.95
N ALA A 278 -12.52 -11.84 -13.76
CA ALA A 278 -13.72 -12.08 -14.54
C ALA A 278 -14.91 -11.20 -14.09
N GLU A 279 -15.97 -11.18 -14.92
CA GLU A 279 -17.26 -10.63 -14.51
C GLU A 279 -17.78 -11.35 -13.25
N GLY A 280 -18.31 -10.60 -12.29
CA GLY A 280 -18.81 -11.13 -11.02
C GLY A 280 -17.74 -11.50 -9.99
N SER A 281 -16.45 -11.43 -10.32
CA SER A 281 -15.35 -11.74 -9.40
C SER A 281 -15.13 -10.64 -8.36
N ALA A 282 -14.14 -10.85 -7.46
CA ALA A 282 -13.74 -9.88 -6.45
C ALA A 282 -13.46 -8.50 -7.05
N ASP A 283 -13.75 -7.45 -6.28
CA ASP A 283 -13.62 -6.08 -6.74
C ASP A 283 -12.16 -5.63 -6.93
N ALA A 284 -11.19 -6.33 -6.33
CA ALA A 284 -9.77 -6.03 -6.43
C ALA A 284 -8.94 -7.20 -6.95
N VAL A 285 -7.90 -6.90 -7.73
CA VAL A 285 -6.92 -7.85 -8.25
C VAL A 285 -5.52 -7.24 -8.27
N ASN A 286 -4.49 -8.06 -8.03
CA ASN A 286 -3.10 -7.63 -8.09
C ASN A 286 -2.55 -7.69 -9.51
N LEU A 287 -1.82 -6.63 -9.89
CA LEU A 287 -1.14 -6.51 -11.18
C LEU A 287 0.38 -6.44 -10.98
N GLU A 288 1.12 -6.85 -12.01
CA GLU A 288 2.58 -6.82 -12.03
C GLU A 288 3.10 -5.67 -12.90
N TYR A 289 4.22 -5.08 -12.50
CA TYR A 289 4.92 -4.10 -13.32
C TYR A 289 5.51 -4.73 -14.59
N GLY A 290 5.56 -3.95 -15.68
CA GLY A 290 6.11 -4.37 -16.97
C GLY A 290 5.18 -5.25 -17.81
N LYS A 291 4.02 -5.63 -17.28
CA LYS A 291 3.00 -6.38 -18.01
C LYS A 291 1.95 -5.45 -18.59
N GLU A 292 1.35 -5.88 -19.67
CA GLU A 292 0.24 -5.20 -20.34
C GLU A 292 -1.07 -5.89 -19.96
N TYR A 293 -2.07 -5.08 -19.65
CA TYR A 293 -3.39 -5.53 -19.23
C TYR A 293 -4.47 -4.91 -20.10
N THR A 294 -5.48 -5.69 -20.44
CA THR A 294 -6.70 -5.21 -21.09
C THR A 294 -7.81 -5.08 -20.06
N VAL A 295 -8.35 -3.87 -19.93
CA VAL A 295 -9.48 -3.56 -19.04
C VAL A 295 -10.71 -3.29 -19.90
N THR A 296 -11.77 -4.11 -19.76
CA THR A 296 -13.03 -3.95 -20.49
C THR A 296 -14.04 -3.22 -19.61
N MET A 297 -14.50 -2.04 -20.07
CA MET A 297 -15.43 -1.17 -19.33
C MET A 297 -16.55 -0.63 -20.24
N LYS A 298 -17.65 -0.18 -19.62
CA LYS A 298 -18.77 0.55 -20.24
C LYS A 298 -18.78 2.02 -19.75
N HIS A 299 -19.77 2.76 -20.23
CA HIS A 299 -20.08 4.09 -19.72
C HIS A 299 -20.22 4.11 -18.19
N ASP A 300 -19.72 5.19 -17.54
CA ASP A 300 -19.74 5.44 -16.08
C ASP A 300 -19.02 4.38 -15.22
N GLN A 301 -18.11 3.60 -15.81
CA GLN A 301 -17.26 2.69 -15.07
C GLN A 301 -15.85 3.25 -14.91
N ASN A 302 -15.19 2.83 -13.84
CA ASN A 302 -13.79 3.14 -13.60
C ASN A 302 -13.04 1.99 -12.89
N VAL A 303 -11.72 2.03 -13.01
CA VAL A 303 -10.80 1.19 -12.24
C VAL A 303 -9.77 2.09 -11.58
N VAL A 304 -9.59 1.92 -10.28
CA VAL A 304 -8.56 2.60 -9.50
C VAL A 304 -7.36 1.67 -9.38
N PHE A 305 -6.21 2.12 -9.85
CA PHE A 305 -4.92 1.44 -9.70
C PHE A 305 -4.17 2.09 -8.56
N SER A 306 -4.07 1.37 -7.45
CA SER A 306 -3.50 1.85 -6.20
C SER A 306 -2.09 1.32 -5.96
N ASN A 307 -1.39 1.89 -4.97
CA ASN A 307 -0.07 1.48 -4.54
C ASN A 307 1.04 1.81 -5.57
N LEU A 308 0.90 2.95 -6.24
CA LEU A 308 1.86 3.44 -7.24
C LEU A 308 2.85 4.42 -6.60
N PRO A 309 4.09 4.03 -6.33
CA PRO A 309 5.13 4.95 -5.87
C PRO A 309 5.41 6.06 -6.89
N ALA A 310 5.88 7.19 -6.41
CA ALA A 310 6.41 8.25 -7.27
C ALA A 310 7.49 7.68 -8.22
N ASN A 311 7.61 8.27 -9.42
CA ASN A 311 8.51 7.87 -10.50
C ASN A 311 8.17 6.56 -11.24
N VAL A 312 7.13 5.83 -10.86
CA VAL A 312 6.52 4.81 -11.73
C VAL A 312 5.93 5.49 -12.96
N THR A 313 6.09 4.88 -14.13
CA THR A 313 5.47 5.39 -15.35
C THR A 313 4.29 4.53 -15.78
N TYR A 314 3.31 5.14 -16.43
CA TYR A 314 2.16 4.42 -16.96
C TYR A 314 1.71 4.94 -18.32
N THR A 315 1.00 4.09 -19.06
CA THR A 315 0.24 4.40 -20.28
C THR A 315 -1.16 3.80 -20.15
N MET A 316 -2.17 4.50 -20.68
CA MET A 316 -3.56 4.05 -20.72
C MET A 316 -4.21 4.52 -22.02
N THR A 317 -4.51 3.60 -22.92
CA THR A 317 -5.09 3.90 -24.23
C THR A 317 -6.31 3.04 -24.49
N GLU A 318 -7.23 3.51 -25.32
CA GLU A 318 -8.35 2.71 -25.80
C GLU A 318 -7.89 1.82 -26.96
N ASP A 319 -8.14 0.51 -26.87
CA ASP A 319 -7.71 -0.44 -27.90
C ASP A 319 -8.45 -0.20 -29.21
N GLY A 320 -7.69 -0.24 -30.30
CA GLY A 320 -8.21 0.02 -31.65
C GLY A 320 -8.47 1.50 -31.97
N ALA A 321 -8.22 2.43 -31.05
CA ALA A 321 -8.30 3.86 -31.34
C ALA A 321 -7.10 4.31 -32.18
N VAL A 322 -7.36 4.98 -33.30
CA VAL A 322 -6.35 5.51 -34.22
C VAL A 322 -6.58 7.00 -34.41
N ALA A 323 -5.57 7.82 -34.10
CA ALA A 323 -5.64 9.29 -34.26
C ALA A 323 -6.89 9.91 -33.60
N GLY A 324 -7.27 9.43 -32.43
CA GLY A 324 -8.44 9.90 -31.68
C GLY A 324 -9.79 9.46 -32.27
N LYS A 325 -9.83 8.35 -33.02
CA LYS A 325 -11.04 7.76 -33.57
C LYS A 325 -11.11 6.27 -33.26
N LEU A 326 -12.32 5.79 -32.93
CA LEU A 326 -12.67 4.39 -32.79
C LEU A 326 -14.02 4.14 -33.47
N GLY A 327 -13.97 3.70 -34.76
CA GLY A 327 -15.16 3.67 -35.62
C GLY A 327 -15.77 5.08 -35.74
N ASP A 328 -17.05 5.22 -35.40
CA ASP A 328 -17.78 6.48 -35.45
C ASP A 328 -17.57 7.38 -34.24
N TYR A 329 -16.85 6.89 -33.21
CA TYR A 329 -16.53 7.67 -32.01
C TYR A 329 -15.30 8.54 -32.20
N THR A 330 -15.35 9.76 -31.67
CA THR A 330 -14.18 10.57 -31.38
C THR A 330 -13.72 10.25 -29.97
N VAL A 331 -12.44 9.87 -29.81
CA VAL A 331 -11.83 9.47 -28.54
C VAL A 331 -10.94 10.60 -28.02
N THR A 332 -11.06 10.95 -26.75
CA THR A 332 -10.24 11.95 -26.08
C THR A 332 -9.85 11.47 -24.68
N GLY A 333 -8.77 12.06 -24.11
CA GLY A 333 -8.34 11.79 -22.73
C GLY A 333 -7.35 10.63 -22.58
N GLU A 334 -6.96 9.94 -23.67
CA GLU A 334 -5.98 8.86 -23.62
C GLU A 334 -4.61 9.34 -23.12
N GLN A 335 -3.95 8.49 -22.36
CA GLN A 335 -2.58 8.68 -21.92
C GLN A 335 -1.64 7.74 -22.71
N SER A 336 -1.46 8.03 -24.00
CA SER A 336 -0.63 7.23 -24.93
C SER A 336 0.87 7.45 -24.72
N ALA A 337 1.30 8.66 -24.34
CA ALA A 337 2.67 8.89 -23.91
C ALA A 337 2.88 8.42 -22.47
N LYS A 338 4.07 7.90 -22.16
CA LYS A 338 4.42 7.53 -20.79
C LYS A 338 4.32 8.75 -19.87
N LYS A 339 3.47 8.65 -18.87
CA LYS A 339 3.35 9.63 -17.80
C LYS A 339 4.00 9.09 -16.53
N THR A 340 4.69 9.97 -15.81
CA THR A 340 5.36 9.62 -14.54
C THR A 340 4.47 9.99 -13.37
N MET A 341 4.25 9.05 -12.44
CA MET A 341 3.56 9.30 -11.18
C MET A 341 4.28 10.40 -10.39
N GLY A 342 3.50 11.38 -9.97
CA GLY A 342 3.93 12.44 -9.06
C GLY A 342 3.68 12.09 -7.59
N SER A 343 3.41 13.12 -6.79
CA SER A 343 3.12 13.05 -5.35
C SER A 343 1.62 13.17 -5.03
N ALA A 344 0.74 13.01 -6.03
CA ALA A 344 -0.71 13.10 -5.87
C ALA A 344 -1.40 12.08 -6.77
N ASP A 345 -2.65 11.76 -6.41
CA ASP A 345 -3.51 10.91 -7.22
C ASP A 345 -3.80 11.54 -8.58
N GLU A 346 -3.96 10.70 -9.59
CA GLU A 346 -4.16 11.12 -10.96
C GLU A 346 -5.41 10.47 -11.58
N THR A 347 -5.94 11.07 -12.62
CA THR A 347 -7.09 10.55 -13.37
C THR A 347 -6.80 10.58 -14.87
N VAL A 348 -7.08 9.44 -15.55
CA VAL A 348 -7.15 9.32 -16.99
C VAL A 348 -8.62 9.12 -17.37
N ALA A 349 -9.28 10.20 -17.80
CA ALA A 349 -10.69 10.19 -18.16
C ALA A 349 -10.84 10.07 -19.67
N ILE A 350 -11.17 8.86 -20.17
CA ILE A 350 -11.34 8.60 -21.60
C ILE A 350 -12.81 8.80 -21.97
N VAL A 351 -13.05 9.69 -22.94
CA VAL A 351 -14.37 10.07 -23.40
C VAL A 351 -14.52 9.69 -24.88
N ASN A 352 -15.57 8.91 -25.20
CA ASN A 352 -15.98 8.62 -26.55
C ASN A 352 -17.23 9.41 -26.91
N THR A 353 -17.15 10.22 -27.95
CA THR A 353 -18.26 11.02 -28.41
C THR A 353 -18.72 10.54 -29.79
N HIS A 354 -19.99 10.13 -29.89
CA HIS A 354 -20.63 9.80 -31.16
C HIS A 354 -21.82 10.74 -31.41
N GLU A 355 -21.57 11.73 -32.25
CA GLU A 355 -22.57 12.71 -32.66
C GLU A 355 -23.11 12.35 -34.04
N GLY A 356 -24.38 12.53 -34.22
CA GLY A 356 -25.03 12.39 -35.50
C GLY A 356 -26.23 13.30 -35.60
N THR A 357 -26.56 13.75 -36.76
CA THR A 357 -27.85 14.34 -37.06
C THR A 357 -28.81 13.20 -37.42
N PRO A 358 -30.00 13.11 -36.77
CA PRO A 358 -31.00 12.17 -37.22
C PRO A 358 -31.24 12.39 -38.70
N ASP A 359 -31.17 11.33 -39.51
CA ASP A 359 -31.52 11.41 -40.95
C ASP A 359 -32.99 11.80 -41.03
N MET A 360 -33.23 13.09 -41.21
CA MET A 360 -34.54 13.67 -41.41
C MET A 360 -34.99 13.43 -42.86
N GLY A 361 -34.55 12.34 -43.49
CA GLY A 361 -34.74 12.00 -44.90
C GLY A 361 -36.16 11.97 -45.47
N VAL A 362 -37.14 12.41 -44.67
CA VAL A 362 -38.54 12.54 -45.12
C VAL A 362 -38.88 13.95 -45.60
N VAL A 363 -38.11 14.96 -45.21
CA VAL A 363 -38.48 16.39 -45.54
C VAL A 363 -38.09 16.77 -46.95
N LEU A 364 -36.98 16.22 -47.49
CA LEU A 364 -36.55 16.49 -48.87
C LEU A 364 -37.32 15.72 -49.91
N ASP A 365 -37.82 14.52 -49.60
CA ASP A 365 -38.60 13.68 -50.54
C ASP A 365 -40.01 14.26 -50.77
N ASN A 366 -40.53 15.03 -49.85
CA ASN A 366 -41.84 15.71 -49.99
C ASN A 366 -41.79 17.11 -50.61
N ALA A 367 -40.58 17.68 -50.82
CA ALA A 367 -40.42 19.02 -51.40
C ALA A 367 -41.04 19.13 -52.81
N PRO A 368 -40.99 18.15 -53.72
CA PRO A 368 -41.71 18.18 -54.99
C PRO A 368 -43.22 18.25 -54.80
N TYR A 369 -43.76 17.52 -53.84
CA TYR A 369 -45.22 17.49 -53.58
C TYR A 369 -45.73 18.78 -52.95
N ILE A 370 -44.94 19.38 -52.05
CA ILE A 370 -45.27 20.70 -51.44
C ILE A 370 -45.24 21.79 -52.51
N ALA A 371 -44.25 21.76 -53.44
CA ALA A 371 -44.14 22.68 -54.57
C ALA A 371 -45.35 22.52 -55.52
N MET A 372 -45.74 21.27 -55.89
CA MET A 372 -46.90 20.99 -56.67
C MET A 372 -48.18 21.50 -56.02
N LEU A 373 -48.37 21.28 -54.70
CA LEU A 373 -49.54 21.74 -53.96
C LEU A 373 -49.64 23.25 -53.95
N ALA A 374 -48.53 23.95 -53.81
CA ALA A 374 -48.44 25.40 -53.89
C ALA A 374 -48.84 25.92 -55.31
N ILE A 375 -48.36 25.28 -56.37
CA ILE A 375 -48.73 25.63 -57.77
C ILE A 375 -50.20 25.41 -58.03
N VAL A 376 -50.78 24.31 -57.56
CA VAL A 376 -52.21 24.03 -57.68
C VAL A 376 -53.06 25.06 -56.91
N ALA A 377 -52.66 25.41 -55.70
CA ALA A 377 -53.35 26.45 -54.88
C ALA A 377 -53.31 27.81 -55.58
N ILE A 378 -52.16 28.26 -56.08
CA ILE A 378 -52.00 29.53 -56.80
C ILE A 378 -52.84 29.50 -58.12
N GLY A 379 -52.78 28.39 -58.85
CA GLY A 379 -53.59 28.22 -60.09
C GLY A 379 -55.09 28.24 -59.81
N GLY A 380 -55.53 27.60 -58.74
CA GLY A 380 -56.93 27.61 -58.30
C GLY A 380 -57.43 29.00 -57.93
N VAL A 381 -56.64 29.77 -57.20
CA VAL A 381 -56.95 31.20 -56.85
C VAL A 381 -57.01 32.04 -58.11
N ALA A 382 -56.07 31.91 -59.05
CA ALA A 382 -56.05 32.63 -60.32
C ALA A 382 -57.28 32.32 -61.17
N LEU A 383 -57.71 31.06 -61.24
CA LEU A 383 -58.94 30.66 -61.95
C LEU A 383 -60.20 31.21 -61.30
N MET A 384 -60.29 31.26 -59.97
CA MET A 384 -61.43 31.86 -59.26
C MET A 384 -61.52 33.39 -59.47
N LEU A 385 -60.36 34.04 -59.46
CA LEU A 385 -60.33 35.50 -59.74
C LEU A 385 -60.69 35.81 -61.20
N ASN A 386 -60.27 34.98 -62.13
CA ASN A 386 -60.59 35.13 -63.55
C ASN A 386 -62.10 34.85 -63.82
N LYS A 387 -62.65 33.85 -63.13
CA LYS A 387 -64.14 33.60 -63.20
C LYS A 387 -64.94 34.77 -62.64
N ARG A 388 -64.56 35.33 -61.52
CA ARG A 388 -65.21 36.47 -60.88
C ARG A 388 -65.20 37.71 -61.80
N ARG A 389 -64.10 37.96 -62.52
CA ARG A 389 -64.03 39.05 -63.53
C ARG A 389 -64.99 38.85 -64.72
N ARG A 390 -65.28 37.62 -65.11
CA ARG A 390 -66.18 37.30 -66.22
C ARG A 390 -67.66 37.39 -65.78
N ASP A 391 -67.95 37.23 -64.52
CA ASP A 391 -69.29 37.32 -64.01
C ASP A 391 -69.73 38.81 -63.69
N GLU A 392 -68.76 39.76 -63.78
CA GLU A 392 -68.95 41.21 -63.54
C GLU A 392 -68.91 42.02 -64.81
N GLU A 393 -68.73 41.43 -66.02
CA GLU A 393 -68.97 42.04 -67.37
C GLU A 393 -70.32 41.58 -67.92
#